data_81da96c2b03316714e8b75498408d365
#
_entry.id   81da96c2b03316714e8b75498408d365
#
_cell.length_a   1.000
_cell.length_b   1.000
_cell.length_c   1.000
_cell.angle_alpha   90.00
_cell.angle_beta   90.00
_cell.angle_gamma   90.00
#
_symmetry.space_group_name_H-M   'P 1'
#
loop_
_entity.id
_entity.type
_entity.pdbx_description
1 polymer ?
#
loop_
_entity_poly.entity_id
_entity_poly.type
_entity_poly.pdbx_seq_one_letter_code
_entity_poly.pdbx_strand_id
1 'polypeptide(L)'
;LTMISTLLFGRATTFREKIRSKHLMTNFYFEWESIKDYKTLIIYSETENPDLLIDEVQKELENIQIEDADFERMKKVWIANEVKMIDYVDTTVSNIYYDLINYHRVIENKVDLIRNMSKEKLDQILSNMSFKNRSKVILLPNKIITKESD
;
A
#
# COMPACT_ATOMS: atom_id res chain seq x y z
N LEU A 1 -8.81 1.31 1.12
CA LEU A 1 -7.55 0.92 1.77
C LEU A 1 -6.36 1.13 0.85
N THR A 2 -6.40 0.67 -0.40
CA THR A 2 -5.29 0.84 -1.39
C THR A 2 -4.89 2.31 -1.57
N MET A 3 -5.85 3.25 -1.57
CA MET A 3 -5.56 4.68 -1.61
C MET A 3 -4.70 5.11 -0.41
N ILE A 4 -5.04 4.64 0.80
CA ILE A 4 -4.29 4.95 2.02
C ILE A 4 -2.85 4.47 1.91
N SER A 5 -2.64 3.20 1.57
CA SER A 5 -1.27 2.67 1.43
C SER A 5 -0.47 3.36 0.33
N THR A 6 -1.13 3.80 -0.75
CA THR A 6 -0.45 4.57 -1.81
C THR A 6 -0.09 5.98 -1.35
N LEU A 7 -0.91 6.60 -0.51
CA LEU A 7 -0.60 7.90 0.10
C LEU A 7 0.56 7.81 1.10
N LEU A 8 0.69 6.70 1.83
CA LEU A 8 1.76 6.48 2.81
C LEU A 8 3.05 5.98 2.15
N PHE A 9 2.96 4.99 1.29
CA PHE A 9 4.09 4.20 0.81
C PHE A 9 4.32 4.26 -0.71
N GLY A 10 3.56 5.08 -1.42
CA GLY A 10 3.67 5.24 -2.87
C GLY A 10 5.04 5.77 -3.30
N ARG A 11 5.37 5.60 -4.59
CA ARG A 11 6.70 5.95 -5.12
C ARG A 11 7.08 7.43 -4.99
N ALA A 12 6.10 8.31 -4.92
CA ALA A 12 6.27 9.77 -4.85
C ALA A 12 5.99 10.34 -3.45
N THR A 13 6.03 9.51 -2.40
CA THR A 13 5.83 9.96 -1.02
C THR A 13 7.15 10.35 -0.37
N THR A 14 7.07 11.24 0.61
CA THR A 14 8.22 11.66 1.44
C THR A 14 8.84 10.46 2.17
N PHE A 15 8.01 9.50 2.61
CA PHE A 15 8.51 8.26 3.18
C PHE A 15 9.42 7.49 2.21
N ARG A 16 8.97 7.31 0.94
CA ARG A 16 9.78 6.61 -0.08
C ARG A 16 11.09 7.33 -0.39
N GLU A 17 11.06 8.64 -0.45
CA GLU A 17 12.25 9.45 -0.64
C GLU A 17 13.22 9.31 0.55
N LYS A 18 12.70 9.36 1.77
CA LYS A 18 13.45 9.19 3.01
C LYS A 18 14.17 7.83 3.09
N ILE A 19 13.45 6.71 2.86
CA ILE A 19 14.09 5.38 2.94
C ILE A 19 15.07 5.14 1.79
N ARG A 20 14.85 5.78 0.63
CA ARG A 20 15.78 5.73 -0.50
C ARG A 20 17.06 6.52 -0.20
N SER A 21 16.94 7.74 0.31
CA SER A 21 18.10 8.59 0.65
C SER A 21 18.97 7.97 1.75
N LYS A 22 18.37 7.18 2.63
CA LYS A 22 19.08 6.42 3.68
C LYS A 22 19.62 5.08 3.20
N HIS A 23 19.45 4.73 1.92
CA HIS A 23 19.82 3.42 1.35
C HIS A 23 19.23 2.22 2.13
N LEU A 24 18.01 2.38 2.65
CA LEU A 24 17.34 1.34 3.46
C LEU A 24 16.55 0.34 2.63
N MET A 25 16.49 0.49 1.31
CA MET A 25 15.75 -0.43 0.45
C MET A 25 16.39 -0.59 -0.92
N THR A 26 16.33 -1.78 -1.48
CA THR A 26 16.50 -2.04 -2.91
C THR A 26 15.13 -2.10 -3.59
N ASN A 27 14.23 -2.89 -3.02
CA ASN A 27 12.84 -2.99 -3.46
C ASN A 27 11.91 -2.75 -2.29
N PHE A 28 10.69 -2.26 -2.59
CA PHE A 28 9.66 -2.03 -1.58
C PHE A 28 8.29 -2.13 -2.23
N TYR A 29 7.49 -3.10 -1.81
CA TYR A 29 6.15 -3.37 -2.29
C TYR A 29 5.18 -3.42 -1.12
N PHE A 30 3.93 -3.13 -1.39
CA PHE A 30 2.86 -3.26 -0.41
C PHE A 30 1.58 -3.70 -1.11
N GLU A 31 0.78 -4.47 -0.39
CA GLU A 31 -0.53 -4.91 -0.84
C GLU A 31 -1.48 -5.10 0.32
N TRP A 32 -2.77 -5.14 0.03
CA TRP A 32 -3.80 -5.45 1.00
C TRP A 32 -4.37 -6.82 0.71
N GLU A 33 -4.33 -7.68 1.70
CA GLU A 33 -5.07 -8.93 1.69
C GLU A 33 -6.35 -8.82 2.50
N SER A 34 -7.38 -9.53 2.03
CA SER A 34 -8.69 -9.62 2.68
C SER A 34 -9.01 -11.06 2.93
N ILE A 35 -9.10 -11.44 4.20
CA ILE A 35 -9.49 -12.79 4.62
C ILE A 35 -10.70 -12.64 5.53
N LYS A 36 -11.89 -12.93 5.01
CA LYS A 36 -13.15 -12.71 5.71
C LYS A 36 -13.28 -11.25 6.17
N ASP A 37 -13.38 -11.02 7.47
CA ASP A 37 -13.53 -9.70 8.08
C ASP A 37 -12.21 -9.00 8.38
N TYR A 38 -11.08 -9.66 8.14
CA TYR A 38 -9.76 -9.10 8.40
C TYR A 38 -9.16 -8.49 7.15
N LYS A 39 -8.50 -7.35 7.35
CA LYS A 39 -7.72 -6.66 6.32
C LYS A 39 -6.28 -6.57 6.80
N THR A 40 -5.37 -7.10 6.01
CA THR A 40 -3.94 -7.12 6.34
C THR A 40 -3.16 -6.30 5.32
N LEU A 41 -2.41 -5.32 5.80
CA LEU A 41 -1.41 -4.65 4.98
C LEU A 41 -0.12 -5.47 5.04
N ILE A 42 0.33 -5.96 3.89
CA ILE A 42 1.58 -6.68 3.75
C ILE A 42 2.59 -5.77 3.07
N ILE A 43 3.77 -5.68 3.66
CA ILE A 43 4.89 -4.90 3.11
C ILE A 43 6.06 -5.86 2.90
N TYR A 44 6.57 -5.86 1.67
CA TYR A 44 7.75 -6.63 1.26
C TYR A 44 8.87 -5.68 0.91
N SER A 45 10.07 -5.99 1.36
CA SER A 45 11.23 -5.20 0.99
C SER A 45 12.50 -6.03 1.01
N GLU A 46 13.45 -5.63 0.16
CA GLU A 46 14.83 -6.09 0.19
C GLU A 46 15.68 -4.98 0.80
N THR A 47 16.48 -5.33 1.80
CA THR A 47 17.29 -4.38 2.55
C THR A 47 18.49 -5.06 3.19
N GLU A 48 19.57 -4.33 3.33
CA GLU A 48 20.75 -4.75 4.13
C GLU A 48 20.54 -4.43 5.62
N ASN A 49 19.57 -3.57 5.96
CA ASN A 49 19.32 -3.10 7.32
C ASN A 49 17.84 -3.28 7.72
N PRO A 50 17.38 -4.54 7.91
CA PRO A 50 15.97 -4.83 8.13
C PRO A 50 15.38 -4.14 9.37
N ASP A 51 16.11 -4.07 10.48
CA ASP A 51 15.59 -3.44 11.71
C ASP A 51 15.37 -1.93 11.52
N LEU A 52 16.30 -1.23 10.87
CA LEU A 52 16.17 0.19 10.58
C LEU A 52 15.00 0.47 9.62
N LEU A 53 14.80 -0.36 8.61
CA LEU A 53 13.66 -0.22 7.71
C LEU A 53 12.34 -0.47 8.42
N ILE A 54 12.27 -1.49 9.25
CA ILE A 54 11.08 -1.81 10.06
C ILE A 54 10.74 -0.63 10.99
N ASP A 55 11.73 -0.05 11.65
CA ASP A 55 11.53 1.10 12.52
C ASP A 55 10.99 2.32 11.75
N GLU A 56 11.49 2.59 10.54
CA GLU A 56 10.98 3.68 9.71
C GLU A 56 9.53 3.44 9.26
N VAL A 57 9.19 2.21 8.87
CA VAL A 57 7.80 1.82 8.54
C VAL A 57 6.88 1.99 9.74
N GLN A 58 7.33 1.58 10.93
CA GLN A 58 6.55 1.70 12.15
C GLN A 58 6.27 3.15 12.51
N LYS A 59 7.29 4.00 12.44
CA LYS A 59 7.14 5.45 12.69
C LYS A 59 6.15 6.10 11.72
N GLU A 60 6.17 5.69 10.46
CA GLU A 60 5.22 6.19 9.46
C GLU A 60 3.78 5.78 9.79
N LEU A 61 3.57 4.52 10.21
CA LEU A 61 2.25 4.00 10.59
C LEU A 61 1.73 4.54 11.93
N GLU A 62 2.61 4.98 12.81
CA GLU A 62 2.25 5.56 14.10
C GLU A 62 1.93 7.07 14.01
N ASN A 63 2.46 7.73 12.99
CA ASN A 63 2.34 9.18 12.80
C ASN A 63 1.78 9.53 11.42
N ILE A 64 0.69 8.87 11.03
CA ILE A 64 0.07 9.08 9.72
C ILE A 64 -0.40 10.53 9.58
N GLN A 65 0.21 11.25 8.66
CA GLN A 65 -0.21 12.60 8.26
C GLN A 65 -0.32 12.65 6.74
N ILE A 66 -1.50 12.96 6.25
CA ILE A 66 -1.77 13.10 4.82
C ILE A 66 -2.14 14.55 4.57
N GLU A 67 -1.32 15.23 3.81
CA GLU A 67 -1.56 16.61 3.40
C GLU A 67 -2.72 16.69 2.39
N ASP A 68 -3.50 17.77 2.46
CA ASP A 68 -4.62 18.00 1.55
C ASP A 68 -4.19 17.98 0.08
N ALA A 69 -3.01 18.58 -0.22
CA ALA A 69 -2.45 18.60 -1.55
C ALA A 69 -2.15 17.19 -2.08
N ASP A 70 -1.63 16.30 -1.25
CA ASP A 70 -1.35 14.91 -1.62
C ASP A 70 -2.62 14.10 -1.80
N PHE A 71 -3.62 14.32 -0.95
CA PHE A 71 -4.93 13.71 -1.08
C PHE A 71 -5.60 14.10 -2.40
N GLU A 72 -5.66 15.39 -2.74
CA GLU A 72 -6.27 15.86 -3.97
C GLU A 72 -5.48 15.43 -5.22
N ARG A 73 -4.16 15.40 -5.14
CA ARG A 73 -3.31 14.84 -6.20
C ARG A 73 -3.62 13.36 -6.43
N MET A 74 -3.74 12.59 -5.36
CA MET A 74 -4.03 11.15 -5.43
C MET A 74 -5.42 10.90 -6.01
N LYS A 75 -6.43 11.68 -5.65
CA LYS A 75 -7.78 11.58 -6.25
C LYS A 75 -7.73 11.71 -7.77
N LYS A 76 -6.98 12.70 -8.27
CA LYS A 76 -6.83 12.89 -9.74
C LYS A 76 -6.17 11.69 -10.39
N VAL A 77 -5.12 11.14 -9.79
CA VAL A 77 -4.43 9.93 -10.29
C VAL A 77 -5.37 8.74 -10.32
N TRP A 78 -6.17 8.55 -9.26
CA TRP A 78 -7.12 7.43 -9.17
C TRP A 78 -8.24 7.56 -10.17
N ILE A 79 -8.81 8.76 -10.34
CA ILE A 79 -9.83 9.01 -11.38
C ILE A 79 -9.26 8.70 -12.77
N ALA A 80 -8.04 9.17 -13.07
CA ALA A 80 -7.41 8.89 -14.36
C ALA A 80 -7.18 7.39 -14.58
N ASN A 81 -6.79 6.65 -13.54
CA ASN A 81 -6.63 5.20 -13.62
C ASN A 81 -7.95 4.48 -13.85
N GLU A 82 -9.02 4.85 -13.14
CA GLU A 82 -10.35 4.25 -13.34
C GLU A 82 -10.86 4.48 -14.77
N VAL A 83 -10.72 5.70 -15.30
CA VAL A 83 -11.09 6.01 -16.68
C VAL A 83 -10.28 5.18 -17.66
N LYS A 84 -8.96 5.08 -17.46
CA LYS A 84 -8.09 4.28 -18.33
C LYS A 84 -8.42 2.79 -18.31
N MET A 85 -8.84 2.27 -17.14
CA MET A 85 -9.13 0.83 -16.97
C MET A 85 -10.35 0.37 -17.77
N ILE A 86 -11.28 1.27 -18.10
CA ILE A 86 -12.47 0.97 -18.92
C ILE A 86 -12.06 0.49 -20.32
N ASP A 87 -10.94 0.95 -20.85
CA ASP A 87 -10.43 0.56 -22.18
C ASP A 87 -9.90 -0.88 -22.22
N TYR A 88 -9.70 -1.52 -21.07
CA TYR A 88 -9.18 -2.88 -20.96
C TYR A 88 -10.28 -3.86 -20.52
N VAL A 89 -10.83 -4.61 -21.45
CA VAL A 89 -11.94 -5.56 -21.22
C VAL A 89 -11.61 -6.56 -20.11
N ASP A 90 -10.43 -7.19 -20.16
CA ASP A 90 -10.02 -8.19 -19.17
C ASP A 90 -9.95 -7.60 -17.75
N THR A 91 -9.47 -6.38 -17.65
CA THR A 91 -9.39 -5.67 -16.35
C THR A 91 -10.79 -5.32 -15.84
N THR A 92 -11.67 -4.88 -16.74
CA THR A 92 -13.07 -4.56 -16.40
C THR A 92 -13.79 -5.81 -15.90
N VAL A 93 -13.66 -6.93 -16.58
CA VAL A 93 -14.24 -8.22 -16.13
C VAL A 93 -13.69 -8.66 -14.79
N SER A 94 -12.38 -8.57 -14.61
CA SER A 94 -11.74 -8.92 -13.33
C SER A 94 -12.22 -8.04 -12.17
N ASN A 95 -12.43 -6.75 -12.41
CA ASN A 95 -12.95 -5.82 -11.41
C ASN A 95 -14.42 -6.11 -11.06
N ILE A 96 -15.26 -6.43 -12.05
CA ILE A 96 -16.65 -6.86 -11.82
C ILE A 96 -16.68 -8.12 -10.98
N TYR A 97 -15.85 -9.10 -11.33
CA TYR A 97 -15.74 -10.36 -10.57
C TYR A 97 -15.28 -10.10 -9.12
N TYR A 98 -14.27 -9.27 -8.93
CA TYR A 98 -13.79 -8.87 -7.60
C TYR A 98 -14.89 -8.18 -6.77
N ASP A 99 -15.65 -7.26 -7.39
CA ASP A 99 -16.75 -6.55 -6.72
C ASP A 99 -17.85 -7.53 -6.27
N LEU A 100 -18.23 -8.48 -7.13
CA LEU A 100 -19.25 -9.49 -6.81
C LEU A 100 -18.83 -10.41 -5.66
N ILE A 101 -17.57 -10.85 -5.65
CA ILE A 101 -17.06 -11.72 -4.57
C ILE A 101 -16.97 -10.98 -3.25
N ASN A 102 -16.44 -9.76 -3.25
CA ASN A 102 -16.13 -9.06 -2.01
C ASN A 102 -17.30 -8.22 -1.48
N TYR A 103 -18.18 -7.74 -2.35
CA TYR A 103 -19.25 -6.81 -1.97
C TYR A 103 -20.66 -7.32 -2.32
N HIS A 104 -20.75 -8.49 -2.96
CA HIS A 104 -22.01 -9.10 -3.45
C HIS A 104 -22.80 -8.18 -4.38
N ARG A 105 -22.13 -7.22 -4.99
CA ARG A 105 -22.69 -6.28 -5.98
C ARG A 105 -21.58 -5.68 -6.83
N VAL A 106 -21.91 -5.25 -8.03
CA VAL A 106 -21.01 -4.43 -8.85
C VAL A 106 -20.99 -3.00 -8.32
N ILE A 107 -19.83 -2.42 -8.14
CA ILE A 107 -19.68 -1.02 -7.76
C ILE A 107 -19.70 -0.17 -9.02
N GLU A 108 -20.83 0.43 -9.26
CA GLU A 108 -21.01 1.39 -10.35
C GLU A 108 -20.42 2.76 -9.97
N ASN A 109 -20.11 3.57 -10.98
CA ASN A 109 -19.68 4.97 -10.79
C ASN A 109 -18.48 5.15 -9.85
N LYS A 110 -17.47 4.25 -9.93
CA LYS A 110 -16.23 4.34 -9.10
C LYS A 110 -15.58 5.73 -9.20
N VAL A 111 -15.59 6.33 -10.39
CA VAL A 111 -15.08 7.70 -10.61
C VAL A 111 -15.79 8.73 -9.73
N ASP A 112 -17.11 8.67 -9.65
CA ASP A 112 -17.87 9.61 -8.83
C ASP A 112 -17.69 9.34 -7.34
N LEU A 113 -17.54 8.08 -6.93
CA LEU A 113 -17.20 7.74 -5.56
C LEU A 113 -15.85 8.35 -5.15
N ILE A 114 -14.83 8.26 -6.01
CA ILE A 114 -13.53 8.86 -5.74
C ILE A 114 -13.63 10.39 -5.74
N ARG A 115 -14.33 10.97 -6.71
CA ARG A 115 -14.51 12.43 -6.82
C ARG A 115 -15.16 13.02 -5.57
N ASN A 116 -16.18 12.33 -5.01
CA ASN A 116 -16.92 12.75 -3.83
C ASN A 116 -16.29 12.32 -2.49
N MET A 117 -15.14 11.66 -2.54
CA MET A 117 -14.40 11.33 -1.32
C MET A 117 -13.82 12.60 -0.70
N SER A 118 -14.07 12.82 0.60
CA SER A 118 -13.51 13.94 1.34
C SER A 118 -12.32 13.51 2.21
N LYS A 119 -11.45 14.46 2.53
CA LYS A 119 -10.29 14.25 3.40
C LYS A 119 -10.75 13.88 4.82
N GLU A 120 -11.80 14.50 5.32
CA GLU A 120 -12.37 14.21 6.65
C GLU A 120 -12.82 12.74 6.76
N LYS A 121 -13.40 12.21 5.69
CA LYS A 121 -13.81 10.81 5.64
C LYS A 121 -12.60 9.86 5.63
N LEU A 122 -11.53 10.23 4.95
CA LEU A 122 -10.26 9.52 4.97
C LEU A 122 -9.67 9.52 6.39
N ASP A 123 -9.64 10.67 7.05
CA ASP A 123 -9.11 10.83 8.41
C ASP A 123 -9.93 10.02 9.44
N GLN A 124 -11.25 9.97 9.28
CA GLN A 124 -12.11 9.10 10.10
C GLN A 124 -11.79 7.61 9.91
N ILE A 125 -11.51 7.18 8.69
CA ILE A 125 -11.08 5.79 8.42
C ILE A 125 -9.74 5.53 9.11
N LEU A 126 -8.78 6.42 8.93
CA LEU A 126 -7.44 6.31 9.52
C LEU A 126 -7.49 6.26 11.06
N SER A 127 -8.31 7.09 11.69
CA SER A 127 -8.46 7.12 13.15
C SER A 127 -9.04 5.82 13.73
N ASN A 128 -9.79 5.07 12.93
CA ASN A 128 -10.34 3.76 13.29
C ASN A 128 -9.43 2.59 12.97
N MET A 129 -8.32 2.83 12.25
CA MET A 129 -7.34 1.78 11.94
C MET A 129 -6.34 1.61 13.07
N SER A 130 -5.95 0.35 13.29
CA SER A 130 -4.90 0.04 14.26
C SER A 130 -3.85 -0.86 13.59
N PHE A 131 -2.61 -0.41 13.63
CA PHE A 131 -1.45 -1.17 13.14
C PHE A 131 -0.64 -1.79 14.30
N LYS A 132 -1.27 -1.97 15.48
CA LYS A 132 -0.60 -2.55 16.66
C LYS A 132 -0.35 -4.05 16.52
N ASN A 133 -1.31 -4.76 15.91
CA ASN A 133 -1.18 -6.19 15.65
C ASN A 133 -0.34 -6.40 14.39
N ARG A 134 0.91 -6.71 14.58
CA ARG A 134 1.89 -6.85 13.49
C ARG A 134 2.85 -8.01 13.76
N SER A 135 3.34 -8.61 12.71
CA SER A 135 4.42 -9.59 12.73
C SER A 135 5.48 -9.22 11.71
N LYS A 136 6.70 -9.69 11.93
CA LYS A 136 7.82 -9.51 11.01
C LYS A 136 8.43 -10.86 10.68
N VAL A 137 8.84 -11.02 9.42
CA VAL A 137 9.62 -12.16 8.95
C VAL A 137 10.84 -11.61 8.22
N ILE A 138 12.01 -12.08 8.60
CA ILE A 138 13.28 -11.70 7.97
C ILE A 138 13.88 -12.97 7.36
N LEU A 139 14.08 -12.96 6.06
CA LEU A 139 14.78 -14.02 5.34
C LEU A 139 16.23 -13.58 5.16
N LEU A 140 17.14 -14.35 5.72
CA LEU A 140 18.58 -14.11 5.56
C LEU A 140 19.11 -14.96 4.40
N PRO A 141 20.12 -14.47 3.65
CA PRO A 141 20.78 -15.26 2.63
C PRO A 141 21.46 -16.47 3.28
N ASN A 142 21.38 -17.62 2.63
CA ASN A 142 22.16 -18.78 3.04
C ASN A 142 23.65 -18.43 3.01
N LYS A 143 24.37 -18.68 4.09
CA LYS A 143 25.83 -18.67 4.05
C LYS A 143 26.24 -19.78 3.09
N ILE A 144 26.78 -19.41 1.93
CA ILE A 144 27.47 -20.36 1.06
C ILE A 144 28.69 -20.84 1.86
N ILE A 145 28.62 -22.06 2.38
CA ILE A 145 29.80 -22.72 2.93
C ILE A 145 30.66 -23.07 1.72
N THR A 146 31.56 -22.18 1.34
CA THR A 146 32.67 -22.54 0.46
C THR A 146 33.45 -23.59 1.23
N LYS A 147 33.29 -24.87 0.89
CA LYS A 147 34.24 -25.88 1.26
C LYS A 147 35.55 -25.45 0.59
N GLU A 148 36.47 -24.91 1.35
CA GLU A 148 37.87 -24.88 0.96
C GLU A 148 38.27 -26.35 0.72
N SER A 149 38.49 -26.68 -0.53
CA SER A 149 39.12 -27.96 -0.93
C SER A 149 40.58 -27.84 -0.58
N ASP A 150 40.99 -28.54 0.48
CA ASP A 150 42.37 -28.87 0.76
C ASP A 150 42.97 -29.74 -0.37
#